data_02b3e4d191963dd2141f8caf27dc7193
#
_entry.id   02b3e4d191963dd2141f8caf27dc7193
#
_cell.length_a   1.000
_cell.length_b   1.000
_cell.length_c   1.000
_cell.angle_alpha   90.00
_cell.angle_beta   90.00
_cell.angle_gamma   90.00
#
_symmetry.space_group_name_H-M   'P 1'
#
loop_
_entity.id
_entity.type
_entity.pdbx_description
1 polymer ?
#
loop_
_entity_poly.entity_id
_entity_poly.type
_entity_poly.pdbx_seq_one_letter_code
_entity_poly.pdbx_strand_id
1 'polypeptide(L)'
;MRVSKVLLAAFLAGFLGTGNAQGVKIGFVTFLSGPAAAPFGIPAKNAVELAVADLNAGKLPAPYNTKGFGGLAIEPVIIDEAGSTTVQVTEYRNLVQKHNVDIVIGYVSSGNCLAVAPVAEELKKLTVFFDCGTPRIFEDSDHTYLFRTSPHATMDNVAAALYVKDVKPGVKSIAGINQNYAWGQDSWADFEASMKQLVPGIEVKTSQMPKLFAGQYNAEISALLGAAPDVLHSSFFDGDLEALLLQGQPRELMKKSLTVLTTGETAMYKLPQQIPDGTILGARGPFGIYAPNNAYNKWYAEGYRAKYKEEPNYASYQMVQAILGTKAAWEKAMKANGGKKPSNEQVAAALKGSEFESPGGHVKMALGKGHQAIMETAYGQTKLVNGKITMVNVKRYPAEKVNPPEGIKSADWIKNGFKK
;
A
#
# COMPACT_ATOMS: atom_id res chain seq x y z
N MET A 1 -77.96 44.08 -14.84
CA MET A 1 -77.13 43.02 -15.33
C MET A 1 -75.71 43.25 -14.79
N ARG A 2 -75.26 42.48 -13.81
CA ARG A 2 -73.91 42.58 -13.22
C ARG A 2 -73.06 41.46 -13.81
N VAL A 3 -71.97 41.79 -14.47
CA VAL A 3 -71.02 40.83 -15.02
C VAL A 3 -69.92 40.71 -14.01
N SER A 4 -69.84 39.50 -13.38
CA SER A 4 -68.76 39.13 -12.49
C SER A 4 -67.49 38.73 -13.28
N LYS A 5 -66.35 39.42 -12.98
CA LYS A 5 -65.03 39.05 -13.49
C LYS A 5 -64.45 37.99 -12.60
N VAL A 6 -64.21 36.80 -13.13
CA VAL A 6 -63.44 35.72 -12.47
C VAL A 6 -61.98 35.95 -12.76
N LEU A 7 -61.17 36.21 -11.73
CA LEU A 7 -59.70 36.22 -11.79
C LEU A 7 -59.19 34.77 -11.72
N LEU A 8 -58.52 34.32 -12.77
CA LEU A 8 -57.81 33.07 -12.84
C LEU A 8 -56.38 33.29 -12.32
N ALA A 9 -56.09 32.88 -11.08
CA ALA A 9 -54.74 32.88 -10.53
C ALA A 9 -53.99 31.62 -11.02
N ALA A 10 -53.02 31.81 -11.91
CA ALA A 10 -52.11 30.75 -12.35
C ALA A 10 -51.04 30.51 -11.26
N PHE A 11 -51.14 29.38 -10.57
CA PHE A 11 -50.07 28.88 -9.69
C PHE A 11 -48.94 28.30 -10.55
N LEU A 12 -47.85 29.06 -10.71
CA LEU A 12 -46.57 28.48 -11.17
C LEU A 12 -45.97 27.63 -10.05
N ALA A 13 -46.23 26.33 -10.08
CA ALA A 13 -45.51 25.39 -9.30
C ALA A 13 -44.09 25.25 -9.89
N GLY A 14 -43.11 25.92 -9.27
CA GLY A 14 -41.72 25.72 -9.57
C GLY A 14 -41.35 24.29 -9.26
N PHE A 15 -41.15 23.45 -10.29
CA PHE A 15 -40.46 22.18 -10.17
C PHE A 15 -39.00 22.51 -9.80
N LEU A 16 -38.71 22.53 -8.50
CA LEU A 16 -37.36 22.34 -8.00
C LEU A 16 -36.97 20.88 -8.34
N GLY A 17 -36.41 20.72 -9.52
CA GLY A 17 -35.74 19.47 -9.87
C GLY A 17 -34.67 19.19 -8.81
N THR A 18 -34.92 18.25 -7.95
CA THR A 18 -33.87 17.61 -7.18
C THR A 18 -32.95 16.89 -8.17
N GLY A 19 -32.01 17.65 -8.76
CA GLY A 19 -30.91 17.03 -9.47
C GLY A 19 -30.29 16.02 -8.53
N ASN A 20 -30.43 14.71 -8.81
CA ASN A 20 -29.66 13.69 -8.15
C ASN A 20 -28.20 14.13 -8.23
N ALA A 21 -27.63 14.54 -7.11
CA ALA A 21 -26.21 14.84 -7.05
C ALA A 21 -25.49 13.53 -7.42
N GLN A 22 -24.96 13.48 -8.64
CA GLN A 22 -24.26 12.32 -9.16
C GLN A 22 -23.12 11.99 -8.19
N GLY A 23 -23.07 10.75 -7.66
CA GLY A 23 -22.04 10.30 -6.73
C GLY A 23 -20.63 10.40 -7.32
N VAL A 24 -19.65 10.03 -6.53
CA VAL A 24 -18.25 9.86 -6.97
C VAL A 24 -18.03 8.38 -7.23
N LYS A 25 -17.91 8.02 -8.50
CA LYS A 25 -17.67 6.63 -8.89
C LYS A 25 -16.18 6.34 -8.84
N ILE A 26 -15.77 5.40 -7.97
CA ILE A 26 -14.36 5.03 -7.78
C ILE A 26 -14.15 3.60 -8.21
N GLY A 27 -13.20 3.40 -9.15
CA GLY A 27 -12.72 2.07 -9.52
C GLY A 27 -11.68 1.60 -8.50
N PHE A 28 -11.94 0.46 -7.86
CA PHE A 28 -10.99 -0.19 -6.95
C PHE A 28 -10.43 -1.44 -7.60
N VAL A 29 -9.10 -1.60 -7.59
CA VAL A 29 -8.42 -2.74 -8.20
C VAL A 29 -7.56 -3.43 -7.18
N THR A 30 -7.80 -4.71 -6.95
CA THR A 30 -7.01 -5.58 -6.07
C THR A 30 -7.21 -7.05 -6.43
N PHE A 31 -6.36 -7.94 -5.93
CA PHE A 31 -6.51 -9.38 -6.21
C PHE A 31 -7.77 -9.96 -5.56
N LEU A 32 -8.71 -10.43 -6.37
CA LEU A 32 -9.92 -11.14 -5.90
C LEU A 32 -9.82 -12.64 -6.15
N SER A 33 -8.88 -13.07 -6.99
CA SER A 33 -8.57 -14.46 -7.29
C SER A 33 -7.07 -14.73 -7.35
N GLY A 34 -6.67 -15.99 -7.38
CA GLY A 34 -5.27 -16.41 -7.42
C GLY A 34 -4.58 -16.37 -6.05
N PRO A 35 -3.25 -16.64 -6.02
CA PRO A 35 -2.49 -16.78 -4.76
C PRO A 35 -2.48 -15.56 -3.86
N ALA A 36 -2.57 -14.36 -4.43
CA ALA A 36 -2.57 -13.10 -3.69
C ALA A 36 -3.96 -12.70 -3.14
N ALA A 37 -5.03 -13.41 -3.49
CA ALA A 37 -6.38 -13.02 -3.09
C ALA A 37 -6.57 -13.11 -1.57
N ALA A 38 -6.45 -14.30 -0.99
CA ALA A 38 -6.77 -14.53 0.42
C ALA A 38 -5.85 -13.77 1.39
N PRO A 39 -4.51 -13.75 1.23
CA PRO A 39 -3.64 -13.06 2.18
C PRO A 39 -3.56 -11.55 1.98
N PHE A 40 -3.96 -11.03 0.82
CA PHE A 40 -3.73 -9.65 0.43
C PHE A 40 -4.97 -8.94 -0.13
N GLY A 41 -5.48 -9.41 -1.26
CA GLY A 41 -6.50 -8.69 -2.01
C GLY A 41 -7.88 -8.66 -1.35
N ILE A 42 -8.30 -9.75 -0.71
CA ILE A 42 -9.56 -9.80 0.06
C ILE A 42 -9.50 -8.87 1.29
N PRO A 43 -8.41 -8.84 2.09
CA PRO A 43 -8.27 -7.82 3.12
C PRO A 43 -8.38 -6.38 2.60
N ALA A 44 -7.78 -6.06 1.45
CA ALA A 44 -7.90 -4.75 0.82
C ALA A 44 -9.34 -4.46 0.34
N LYS A 45 -10.02 -5.44 -0.27
CA LYS A 45 -11.45 -5.33 -0.63
C LYS A 45 -12.33 -5.08 0.61
N ASN A 46 -12.10 -5.81 1.68
CA ASN A 46 -12.81 -5.63 2.94
C ASN A 46 -12.63 -4.21 3.49
N ALA A 47 -11.42 -3.65 3.36
CA ALA A 47 -11.12 -2.27 3.72
C ALA A 47 -11.92 -1.27 2.87
N VAL A 48 -12.05 -1.49 1.55
CA VAL A 48 -12.92 -0.69 0.67
C VAL A 48 -14.35 -0.71 1.16
N GLU A 49 -14.92 -1.90 1.41
CA GLU A 49 -16.32 -2.05 1.83
C GLU A 49 -16.61 -1.37 3.17
N LEU A 50 -15.69 -1.47 4.13
CA LEU A 50 -15.82 -0.80 5.42
C LEU A 50 -15.72 0.71 5.28
N ALA A 51 -14.63 1.18 4.63
CA ALA A 51 -14.36 2.60 4.52
C ALA A 51 -15.45 3.33 3.70
N VAL A 52 -15.88 2.77 2.57
CA VAL A 52 -16.94 3.36 1.74
C VAL A 52 -18.28 3.43 2.50
N ALA A 53 -18.65 2.37 3.21
CA ALA A 53 -19.88 2.36 3.99
C ALA A 53 -19.88 3.43 5.09
N ASP A 54 -18.79 3.52 5.84
CA ASP A 54 -18.68 4.47 6.96
C ASP A 54 -18.45 5.92 6.48
N LEU A 55 -17.73 6.15 5.38
CA LEU A 55 -17.63 7.47 4.75
C LEU A 55 -18.98 7.95 4.25
N ASN A 56 -19.74 7.11 3.54
CA ASN A 56 -21.07 7.47 3.06
C ASN A 56 -22.05 7.74 4.21
N ALA A 57 -21.84 7.12 5.37
CA ALA A 57 -22.61 7.37 6.58
C ALA A 57 -22.10 8.58 7.42
N GLY A 58 -20.89 9.11 7.13
CA GLY A 58 -20.27 10.20 7.89
C GLY A 58 -19.80 9.78 9.28
N LYS A 59 -19.35 8.52 9.45
CA LYS A 59 -18.98 7.94 10.75
C LYS A 59 -17.50 8.07 11.12
N LEU A 60 -16.65 8.58 10.22
CA LEU A 60 -15.23 8.69 10.49
C LEU A 60 -14.93 9.84 11.48
N PRO A 61 -13.80 9.74 12.22
CA PRO A 61 -13.28 10.88 12.97
C PRO A 61 -12.99 12.08 12.08
N ALA A 62 -13.09 13.30 12.63
CA ALA A 62 -12.66 14.50 11.93
C ALA A 62 -11.17 14.39 11.53
N PRO A 63 -10.75 14.92 10.37
CA PRO A 63 -11.49 15.75 9.43
C PRO A 63 -12.32 14.96 8.40
N TYR A 64 -12.39 13.62 8.48
CA TYR A 64 -13.03 12.77 7.48
C TYR A 64 -14.54 12.52 7.72
N ASN A 65 -15.15 13.24 8.65
CA ASN A 65 -16.54 13.06 9.07
C ASN A 65 -17.58 13.63 8.10
N THR A 66 -17.18 14.32 7.04
CA THR A 66 -18.06 14.70 5.93
C THR A 66 -18.53 13.46 5.18
N LYS A 67 -19.82 13.33 4.91
CA LYS A 67 -20.38 12.20 4.14
C LYS A 67 -19.75 12.08 2.76
N GLY A 68 -19.39 10.87 2.37
CA GLY A 68 -18.79 10.57 1.06
C GLY A 68 -17.55 11.43 0.77
N PHE A 69 -17.46 11.95 -0.43
CA PHE A 69 -16.42 12.89 -0.87
C PHE A 69 -17.06 14.28 -1.03
N GLY A 70 -16.96 15.12 0.00
CA GLY A 70 -17.54 16.46 0.01
C GLY A 70 -19.08 16.48 -0.08
N GLY A 71 -19.76 15.51 0.52
CA GLY A 71 -21.20 15.35 0.48
C GLY A 71 -21.72 14.46 -0.65
N LEU A 72 -20.86 14.07 -1.61
CA LEU A 72 -21.21 13.15 -2.70
C LEU A 72 -20.98 11.71 -2.27
N ALA A 73 -21.96 10.84 -2.44
CA ALA A 73 -21.83 9.43 -2.10
C ALA A 73 -20.77 8.75 -2.97
N ILE A 74 -19.97 7.87 -2.37
CA ILE A 74 -19.01 7.03 -3.08
C ILE A 74 -19.73 5.83 -3.67
N GLU A 75 -19.56 5.61 -4.98
CA GLU A 75 -20.05 4.46 -5.73
C GLU A 75 -18.87 3.56 -6.12
N PRO A 76 -18.62 2.45 -5.41
CA PRO A 76 -17.45 1.61 -5.69
C PRO A 76 -17.70 0.68 -6.90
N VAL A 77 -16.71 0.58 -7.79
CA VAL A 77 -16.59 -0.45 -8.83
C VAL A 77 -15.33 -1.25 -8.53
N ILE A 78 -15.48 -2.50 -8.10
CA ILE A 78 -14.34 -3.33 -7.65
C ILE A 78 -14.05 -4.36 -8.74
N ILE A 79 -12.77 -4.44 -9.20
CA ILE A 79 -12.31 -5.41 -10.19
C ILE A 79 -11.12 -6.21 -9.69
N ASP A 80 -10.92 -7.39 -10.29
CA ASP A 80 -9.84 -8.31 -9.97
C ASP A 80 -8.53 -7.90 -10.65
N GLU A 81 -7.45 -7.81 -9.89
CA GLU A 81 -6.09 -7.57 -10.40
C GLU A 81 -5.42 -8.83 -10.96
N ALA A 82 -6.05 -9.99 -10.89
CA ALA A 82 -5.47 -11.23 -11.42
C ALA A 82 -5.30 -11.18 -12.95
N GLY A 83 -4.34 -11.97 -13.42
CA GLY A 83 -4.01 -12.08 -14.84
C GLY A 83 -2.68 -11.41 -15.22
N SER A 84 -2.46 -11.23 -16.53
CA SER A 84 -1.25 -10.60 -17.05
C SER A 84 -1.35 -9.07 -17.01
N THR A 85 -0.20 -8.40 -17.13
CA THR A 85 -0.16 -6.91 -17.26
C THR A 85 -0.99 -6.41 -18.45
N THR A 86 -1.04 -7.15 -19.56
CA THR A 86 -1.88 -6.81 -20.72
C THR A 86 -3.37 -6.83 -20.38
N VAL A 87 -3.81 -7.82 -19.59
CA VAL A 87 -5.19 -7.89 -19.11
C VAL A 87 -5.47 -6.67 -18.23
N GLN A 88 -4.57 -6.33 -17.31
CA GLN A 88 -4.77 -5.20 -16.40
C GLN A 88 -4.82 -3.84 -17.13
N VAL A 89 -4.04 -3.63 -18.17
CA VAL A 89 -4.14 -2.46 -19.05
C VAL A 89 -5.52 -2.39 -19.72
N THR A 90 -6.05 -3.53 -20.19
CA THR A 90 -7.38 -3.60 -20.80
C THR A 90 -8.48 -3.29 -19.78
N GLU A 91 -8.42 -3.89 -18.59
CA GLU A 91 -9.40 -3.65 -17.52
C GLU A 91 -9.33 -2.23 -16.98
N TYR A 92 -8.15 -1.62 -16.91
CA TYR A 92 -8.01 -0.21 -16.59
C TYR A 92 -8.75 0.69 -17.60
N ARG A 93 -8.57 0.44 -18.93
CA ARG A 93 -9.31 1.15 -19.96
C ARG A 93 -10.82 0.93 -19.83
N ASN A 94 -11.27 -0.28 -19.51
CA ASN A 94 -12.69 -0.59 -19.27
C ASN A 94 -13.24 0.20 -18.08
N LEU A 95 -12.51 0.31 -16.95
CA LEU A 95 -12.90 1.14 -15.82
C LEU A 95 -13.13 2.59 -16.22
N VAL A 96 -12.19 3.16 -16.98
CA VAL A 96 -12.24 4.57 -17.36
C VAL A 96 -13.29 4.82 -18.43
N GLN A 97 -13.34 4.02 -19.50
CA GLN A 97 -14.12 4.30 -20.70
C GLN A 97 -15.53 3.70 -20.70
N LYS A 98 -15.71 2.50 -20.07
CA LYS A 98 -17.02 1.83 -20.02
C LYS A 98 -17.74 2.07 -18.70
N HIS A 99 -17.03 1.97 -17.58
CA HIS A 99 -17.63 2.20 -16.27
C HIS A 99 -17.69 3.68 -15.90
N ASN A 100 -16.99 4.55 -16.62
CA ASN A 100 -16.94 6.00 -16.41
C ASN A 100 -16.59 6.37 -14.95
N VAL A 101 -15.58 5.69 -14.36
CA VAL A 101 -15.14 6.01 -13.01
C VAL A 101 -14.50 7.41 -12.98
N ASP A 102 -14.71 8.12 -11.88
CA ASP A 102 -14.12 9.44 -11.65
C ASP A 102 -12.63 9.31 -11.28
N ILE A 103 -12.30 8.29 -10.46
CA ILE A 103 -10.96 8.04 -9.91
C ILE A 103 -10.71 6.54 -9.96
N VAL A 104 -9.44 6.14 -10.08
CA VAL A 104 -9.01 4.77 -9.85
C VAL A 104 -8.13 4.73 -8.60
N ILE A 105 -8.42 3.82 -7.66
CA ILE A 105 -7.57 3.49 -6.51
C ILE A 105 -7.26 2.01 -6.61
N GLY A 106 -5.99 1.64 -6.72
CA GLY A 106 -5.74 0.22 -6.91
C GLY A 106 -4.29 -0.17 -7.01
N TYR A 107 -4.15 -1.43 -7.33
CA TYR A 107 -2.97 -2.17 -7.71
C TYR A 107 -1.97 -2.47 -6.59
N VAL A 108 -1.61 -3.74 -6.57
CA VAL A 108 -0.62 -4.37 -5.70
C VAL A 108 0.67 -4.68 -6.46
N SER A 109 0.52 -5.30 -7.64
CA SER A 109 1.66 -5.76 -8.43
C SER A 109 2.43 -4.59 -9.04
N SER A 110 3.72 -4.48 -8.69
CA SER A 110 4.62 -3.48 -9.28
C SER A 110 4.69 -3.58 -10.82
N GLY A 111 4.57 -4.79 -11.38
CA GLY A 111 4.51 -4.99 -12.83
C GLY A 111 3.23 -4.39 -13.44
N ASN A 112 2.08 -4.59 -12.80
CA ASN A 112 0.80 -4.03 -13.25
C ASN A 112 0.82 -2.49 -13.15
N CYS A 113 1.36 -1.95 -12.06
CA CYS A 113 1.47 -0.50 -11.88
C CYS A 113 2.35 0.15 -12.95
N LEU A 114 3.51 -0.43 -13.27
CA LEU A 114 4.38 0.07 -14.34
C LEU A 114 3.69 0.02 -15.71
N ALA A 115 2.86 -1.01 -15.97
CA ALA A 115 2.13 -1.14 -17.23
C ALA A 115 0.92 -0.17 -17.32
N VAL A 116 0.24 0.09 -16.20
CA VAL A 116 -0.93 0.96 -16.13
C VAL A 116 -0.56 2.44 -16.08
N ALA A 117 0.60 2.79 -15.49
CA ALA A 117 1.03 4.17 -15.32
C ALA A 117 0.94 5.03 -16.60
N PRO A 118 1.51 4.64 -17.76
CA PRO A 118 1.41 5.43 -18.98
C PRO A 118 -0.03 5.54 -19.50
N VAL A 119 -0.88 4.55 -19.23
CA VAL A 119 -2.28 4.57 -19.67
C VAL A 119 -3.11 5.53 -18.81
N ALA A 120 -2.80 5.64 -17.52
CA ALA A 120 -3.44 6.62 -16.63
C ALA A 120 -3.14 8.05 -17.07
N GLU A 121 -1.89 8.33 -17.46
CA GLU A 121 -1.48 9.63 -18.00
C GLU A 121 -2.13 9.91 -19.37
N GLU A 122 -2.13 8.94 -20.29
CA GLU A 122 -2.80 9.03 -21.61
C GLU A 122 -4.27 9.41 -21.47
N LEU A 123 -4.99 8.74 -20.58
CA LEU A 123 -6.41 8.94 -20.34
C LEU A 123 -6.72 10.12 -19.39
N LYS A 124 -5.70 10.80 -18.88
CA LYS A 124 -5.80 11.90 -17.91
C LYS A 124 -6.68 11.52 -16.71
N LYS A 125 -6.52 10.27 -16.22
CA LYS A 125 -7.32 9.71 -15.16
C LYS A 125 -6.56 9.72 -13.84
N LEU A 126 -7.08 10.47 -12.85
CA LEU A 126 -6.52 10.43 -11.50
C LEU A 126 -6.48 8.98 -11.00
N THR A 127 -5.28 8.52 -10.70
CA THR A 127 -5.01 7.16 -10.24
C THR A 127 -4.12 7.19 -9.02
N VAL A 128 -4.57 6.52 -7.96
CA VAL A 128 -3.83 6.42 -6.69
C VAL A 128 -3.48 4.97 -6.45
N PHE A 129 -2.21 4.64 -6.57
CA PHE A 129 -1.71 3.33 -6.21
C PHE A 129 -1.69 3.18 -4.69
N PHE A 130 -2.31 2.11 -4.19
CA PHE A 130 -2.36 1.90 -2.74
C PHE A 130 -1.20 1.06 -2.23
N ASP A 131 -0.53 0.27 -3.09
CA ASP A 131 0.62 -0.54 -2.72
C ASP A 131 1.78 -0.43 -3.74
N CYS A 132 1.97 -1.30 -4.71
CA CYS A 132 3.03 -1.31 -5.74
C CYS A 132 4.39 -0.79 -5.25
N GLY A 133 5.24 -1.66 -4.73
CA GLY A 133 6.44 -1.22 -4.00
C GLY A 133 7.60 -0.69 -4.84
N THR A 134 7.69 -0.90 -6.17
CA THR A 134 8.84 -0.42 -6.97
C THR A 134 9.03 1.10 -6.91
N PRO A 135 10.24 1.64 -6.66
CA PRO A 135 10.49 3.07 -6.74
C PRO A 135 10.47 3.61 -8.18
N ARG A 136 10.68 2.74 -9.19
CA ARG A 136 10.83 3.11 -10.62
C ARG A 136 9.67 3.95 -11.15
N ILE A 137 8.45 3.79 -10.62
CA ILE A 137 7.26 4.51 -11.07
C ILE A 137 7.50 6.02 -11.02
N PHE A 138 8.06 6.53 -9.91
CA PHE A 138 8.24 7.96 -9.66
C PHE A 138 9.70 8.44 -9.78
N GLU A 139 10.64 7.51 -9.92
CA GLU A 139 12.07 7.84 -10.13
C GLU A 139 12.47 7.85 -11.61
N ASP A 140 11.75 7.12 -12.47
CA ASP A 140 12.09 7.01 -13.90
C ASP A 140 11.16 7.85 -14.80
N SER A 141 10.06 8.37 -14.26
CA SER A 141 9.07 9.14 -15.01
C SER A 141 8.39 10.20 -14.17
N ASP A 142 8.10 11.34 -14.79
CA ASP A 142 7.23 12.38 -14.21
C ASP A 142 5.76 12.07 -14.50
N HIS A 143 4.91 12.42 -13.54
CA HIS A 143 3.47 12.17 -13.62
C HIS A 143 2.65 13.42 -13.30
N THR A 144 1.41 13.44 -13.82
CA THR A 144 0.40 14.48 -13.56
C THR A 144 -0.79 13.88 -12.82
N TYR A 145 -1.25 12.70 -13.25
CA TYR A 145 -2.48 12.07 -12.75
C TYR A 145 -2.21 10.86 -11.85
N LEU A 146 -0.97 10.45 -11.71
CA LEU A 146 -0.59 9.26 -10.97
C LEU A 146 0.03 9.61 -9.62
N PHE A 147 -0.41 8.91 -8.56
CA PHE A 147 0.06 9.08 -7.19
C PHE A 147 0.23 7.73 -6.50
N ARG A 148 1.08 7.67 -5.46
CA ARG A 148 1.14 6.54 -4.54
C ARG A 148 1.21 7.04 -3.11
N THR A 149 0.25 6.60 -2.30
CA THR A 149 0.12 7.02 -0.89
C THR A 149 0.82 6.07 0.09
N SER A 150 1.30 4.91 -0.38
CA SER A 150 2.04 3.94 0.42
C SER A 150 3.55 4.10 0.28
N PRO A 151 4.33 3.50 1.20
CA PRO A 151 5.78 3.39 1.08
C PRO A 151 6.22 2.58 -0.13
N HIS A 152 7.48 2.77 -0.54
CA HIS A 152 8.14 1.98 -1.58
C HIS A 152 9.25 1.08 -1.03
N ALA A 153 9.80 0.20 -1.90
CA ALA A 153 10.79 -0.81 -1.52
C ALA A 153 12.00 -0.25 -0.77
N THR A 154 12.49 0.91 -1.17
CA THR A 154 13.69 1.52 -0.55
C THR A 154 13.44 1.82 0.93
N MET A 155 12.30 2.42 1.27
CA MET A 155 11.96 2.70 2.66
C MET A 155 11.96 1.42 3.49
N ASP A 156 11.32 0.37 2.98
CA ASP A 156 11.22 -0.91 3.67
C ASP A 156 12.61 -1.54 3.87
N ASN A 157 13.45 -1.56 2.83
CA ASN A 157 14.70 -2.29 2.83
C ASN A 157 15.86 -1.54 3.50
N VAL A 158 15.90 -0.23 3.42
CA VAL A 158 16.85 0.59 4.21
C VAL A 158 16.57 0.45 5.70
N ALA A 159 15.28 0.50 6.10
CA ALA A 159 14.90 0.30 7.49
C ALA A 159 15.24 -1.12 7.97
N ALA A 160 15.00 -2.15 7.15
CA ALA A 160 15.37 -3.53 7.45
C ALA A 160 16.87 -3.68 7.65
N ALA A 161 17.69 -3.10 6.78
CA ALA A 161 19.15 -3.14 6.89
C ALA A 161 19.67 -2.42 8.15
N LEU A 162 19.10 -1.25 8.48
CA LEU A 162 19.40 -0.53 9.71
C LEU A 162 19.04 -1.37 10.94
N TYR A 163 17.87 -2.03 10.91
CA TYR A 163 17.44 -2.89 12.00
C TYR A 163 18.35 -4.11 12.17
N VAL A 164 18.75 -4.77 11.08
CA VAL A 164 19.70 -5.88 11.10
C VAL A 164 21.03 -5.46 11.74
N LYS A 165 21.59 -4.32 11.30
CA LYS A 165 22.83 -3.79 11.87
C LYS A 165 22.73 -3.58 13.38
N ASP A 166 21.59 -3.11 13.86
CA ASP A 166 21.36 -2.83 15.28
C ASP A 166 21.25 -4.11 16.14
N VAL A 167 20.55 -5.13 15.64
CA VAL A 167 20.29 -6.37 16.41
C VAL A 167 21.36 -7.45 16.21
N LYS A 168 22.15 -7.36 15.11
CA LYS A 168 23.27 -8.28 14.81
C LYS A 168 24.49 -7.48 14.32
N PRO A 169 25.16 -6.70 15.18
CA PRO A 169 26.27 -5.82 14.76
C PRO A 169 27.47 -6.59 14.19
N GLY A 170 27.61 -7.88 14.51
CA GLY A 170 28.67 -8.76 14.00
C GLY A 170 28.28 -9.55 12.74
N VAL A 171 27.25 -9.16 12.00
CA VAL A 171 26.83 -9.83 10.77
C VAL A 171 27.95 -9.81 9.73
N LYS A 172 28.24 -10.98 9.11
CA LYS A 172 29.32 -11.14 8.11
C LYS A 172 28.79 -11.53 6.73
N SER A 173 27.60 -12.12 6.67
CA SER A 173 27.05 -12.62 5.41
C SER A 173 25.53 -12.47 5.32
N ILE A 174 25.06 -12.24 4.08
CA ILE A 174 23.64 -12.16 3.75
C ILE A 174 23.31 -13.08 2.58
N ALA A 175 22.06 -13.52 2.51
CA ALA A 175 21.48 -14.12 1.32
C ALA A 175 20.03 -13.62 1.16
N GLY A 176 19.49 -13.79 -0.05
CA GLY A 176 18.12 -13.39 -0.33
C GLY A 176 17.32 -14.43 -1.09
N ILE A 177 16.00 -14.41 -0.87
CA ILE A 177 15.01 -15.05 -1.73
C ILE A 177 13.89 -14.06 -2.02
N ASN A 178 13.79 -13.60 -3.27
CA ASN A 178 12.86 -12.56 -3.69
C ASN A 178 12.24 -12.95 -5.03
N GLN A 179 11.04 -12.47 -5.34
CA GLN A 179 10.35 -12.80 -6.58
C GLN A 179 11.00 -12.08 -7.78
N ASN A 180 11.18 -12.80 -8.89
CA ASN A 180 11.81 -12.27 -10.10
C ASN A 180 10.88 -11.35 -10.90
N TYR A 181 10.57 -10.19 -10.34
CA TYR A 181 9.88 -9.07 -10.99
C TYR A 181 10.23 -7.76 -10.27
N ALA A 182 9.71 -6.61 -10.73
CA ALA A 182 10.16 -5.30 -10.26
C ALA A 182 10.23 -5.15 -8.72
N TRP A 183 9.19 -5.56 -7.98
CA TRP A 183 9.19 -5.49 -6.51
C TRP A 183 10.33 -6.28 -5.87
N GLY A 184 10.47 -7.56 -6.22
CA GLY A 184 11.48 -8.43 -5.60
C GLY A 184 12.90 -8.05 -5.98
N GLN A 185 13.11 -7.63 -7.25
CA GLN A 185 14.40 -7.15 -7.74
C GLN A 185 14.83 -5.88 -7.01
N ASP A 186 13.93 -4.88 -6.89
CA ASP A 186 14.23 -3.61 -6.22
C ASP A 186 14.41 -3.82 -4.72
N SER A 187 13.58 -4.65 -4.08
CA SER A 187 13.71 -4.98 -2.65
C SER A 187 15.06 -5.60 -2.33
N TRP A 188 15.50 -6.57 -3.12
CA TRP A 188 16.80 -7.20 -2.90
C TRP A 188 17.95 -6.22 -3.16
N ALA A 189 17.89 -5.48 -4.28
CA ALA A 189 18.94 -4.51 -4.63
C ALA A 189 19.11 -3.45 -3.54
N ASP A 190 18.02 -2.91 -3.01
CA ASP A 190 18.07 -1.89 -1.95
C ASP A 190 18.56 -2.47 -0.61
N PHE A 191 18.13 -3.69 -0.25
CA PHE A 191 18.62 -4.36 0.96
C PHE A 191 20.11 -4.68 0.87
N GLU A 192 20.55 -5.32 -0.22
CA GLU A 192 21.95 -5.69 -0.46
C GLU A 192 22.85 -4.46 -0.47
N ALA A 193 22.48 -3.42 -1.22
CA ALA A 193 23.25 -2.17 -1.29
C ALA A 193 23.32 -1.49 0.08
N SER A 194 22.21 -1.44 0.83
CA SER A 194 22.16 -0.87 2.17
C SER A 194 23.06 -1.64 3.14
N MET A 195 23.02 -2.96 3.11
CA MET A 195 23.88 -3.79 3.96
C MET A 195 25.37 -3.59 3.62
N LYS A 196 25.73 -3.49 2.35
CA LYS A 196 27.11 -3.18 1.91
C LYS A 196 27.60 -1.81 2.40
N GLN A 197 26.73 -0.81 2.45
CA GLN A 197 27.04 0.51 2.99
C GLN A 197 27.18 0.50 4.52
N LEU A 198 26.29 -0.21 5.21
CA LEU A 198 26.23 -0.23 6.66
C LEU A 198 27.28 -1.17 7.29
N VAL A 199 27.70 -2.21 6.59
CA VAL A 199 28.63 -3.25 7.02
C VAL A 199 29.66 -3.48 5.90
N PRO A 200 30.70 -2.66 5.80
CA PRO A 200 31.74 -2.83 4.81
C PRO A 200 32.37 -4.23 4.85
N GLY A 201 32.50 -4.87 3.71
CA GLY A 201 33.04 -6.23 3.59
C GLY A 201 32.03 -7.35 3.85
N ILE A 202 30.72 -7.04 4.02
CA ILE A 202 29.69 -8.07 4.13
C ILE A 202 29.67 -8.96 2.88
N GLU A 203 29.62 -10.27 3.06
CA GLU A 203 29.58 -11.24 1.97
C GLU A 203 28.14 -11.50 1.52
N VAL A 204 27.87 -11.46 0.23
CA VAL A 204 26.61 -11.92 -0.37
C VAL A 204 26.78 -13.38 -0.78
N LYS A 205 26.22 -14.31 -0.03
CA LYS A 205 26.37 -15.76 -0.25
C LYS A 205 25.61 -16.24 -1.48
N THR A 206 24.35 -15.81 -1.62
CA THR A 206 23.48 -16.17 -2.75
C THR A 206 22.26 -15.25 -2.82
N SER A 207 21.71 -15.12 -4.02
CA SER A 207 20.41 -14.49 -4.25
C SER A 207 19.55 -15.40 -5.11
N GLN A 208 18.43 -15.83 -4.58
CA GLN A 208 17.45 -16.67 -5.27
C GLN A 208 16.31 -15.78 -5.78
N MET A 209 16.03 -15.89 -7.07
CA MET A 209 14.98 -15.09 -7.75
C MET A 209 14.00 -15.99 -8.50
N PRO A 210 13.16 -16.79 -7.79
CA PRO A 210 12.14 -17.57 -8.44
C PRO A 210 11.08 -16.70 -9.09
N LYS A 211 10.36 -17.28 -10.05
CA LYS A 211 9.24 -16.64 -10.71
C LYS A 211 8.16 -16.25 -9.68
N LEU A 212 7.52 -15.11 -9.89
CA LEU A 212 6.34 -14.70 -9.11
C LEU A 212 5.26 -15.80 -9.19
N PHE A 213 4.69 -16.15 -8.05
CA PHE A 213 3.70 -17.22 -7.87
C PHE A 213 4.17 -18.61 -8.30
N ALA A 214 5.46 -18.91 -8.12
CA ALA A 214 6.01 -20.24 -8.40
C ALA A 214 5.42 -21.32 -7.47
N GLY A 215 5.15 -20.98 -6.21
CA GLY A 215 4.51 -21.86 -5.21
C GLY A 215 5.35 -23.04 -4.75
N GLN A 216 6.53 -23.29 -5.35
CA GLN A 216 7.46 -24.38 -5.02
C GLN A 216 8.88 -23.84 -4.93
N TYR A 217 9.53 -24.00 -3.76
CA TYR A 217 10.81 -23.34 -3.41
C TYR A 217 11.86 -24.32 -2.90
N ASN A 218 11.70 -25.63 -3.10
CA ASN A 218 12.60 -26.64 -2.56
C ASN A 218 14.07 -26.49 -3.02
N ALA A 219 14.27 -26.08 -4.28
CA ALA A 219 15.62 -25.87 -4.84
C ALA A 219 16.26 -24.62 -4.18
N GLU A 220 15.52 -23.52 -4.10
CA GLU A 220 15.96 -22.27 -3.49
C GLU A 220 16.25 -22.47 -1.99
N ILE A 221 15.38 -23.19 -1.27
CA ILE A 221 15.58 -23.53 0.15
C ILE A 221 16.87 -24.36 0.31
N SER A 222 17.14 -25.32 -0.59
CA SER A 222 18.39 -26.11 -0.55
C SER A 222 19.61 -25.22 -0.76
N ALA A 223 19.57 -24.31 -1.73
CA ALA A 223 20.65 -23.38 -2.02
C ALA A 223 20.91 -22.44 -0.82
N LEU A 224 19.88 -21.92 -0.18
CA LEU A 224 19.97 -21.05 1.00
C LEU A 224 20.55 -21.78 2.20
N LEU A 225 20.13 -23.02 2.44
CA LEU A 225 20.67 -23.87 3.54
C LEU A 225 22.14 -24.23 3.30
N GLY A 226 22.51 -24.52 2.05
CA GLY A 226 23.91 -24.78 1.66
C GLY A 226 24.81 -23.55 1.79
N ALA A 227 24.29 -22.36 1.49
CA ALA A 227 24.99 -21.09 1.64
C ALA A 227 25.19 -20.68 3.11
N ALA A 228 24.29 -21.09 4.01
CA ALA A 228 24.32 -20.82 5.44
C ALA A 228 24.66 -19.36 5.79
N PRO A 229 23.86 -18.37 5.34
CA PRO A 229 24.12 -16.97 5.63
C PRO A 229 23.82 -16.61 7.09
N ASP A 230 24.46 -15.56 7.60
CA ASP A 230 24.09 -14.99 8.89
C ASP A 230 22.69 -14.39 8.90
N VAL A 231 22.32 -13.76 7.77
CA VAL A 231 21.02 -13.12 7.58
C VAL A 231 20.39 -13.58 6.27
N LEU A 232 19.14 -14.00 6.34
CA LEU A 232 18.29 -14.32 5.19
C LEU A 232 17.24 -13.24 5.01
N HIS A 233 17.21 -12.61 3.84
CA HIS A 233 16.22 -11.60 3.48
C HIS A 233 15.17 -12.17 2.52
N SER A 234 13.90 -11.82 2.74
CA SER A 234 12.82 -12.08 1.78
C SER A 234 11.82 -10.92 1.74
N SER A 235 11.48 -10.52 0.52
CA SER A 235 10.34 -9.65 0.22
C SER A 235 9.15 -10.42 -0.37
N PHE A 236 9.15 -11.75 -0.23
CA PHE A 236 8.00 -12.56 -0.61
C PHE A 236 6.76 -12.07 0.13
N PHE A 237 5.66 -11.99 -0.58
CA PHE A 237 4.36 -11.61 -0.05
C PHE A 237 3.32 -12.67 -0.46
N ASP A 238 2.13 -12.62 0.08
CA ASP A 238 1.00 -13.48 -0.22
C ASP A 238 1.30 -15.01 -0.16
N GLY A 239 0.71 -15.76 -1.09
CA GLY A 239 0.86 -17.21 -1.19
C GLY A 239 2.30 -17.70 -1.38
N ASP A 240 3.19 -16.88 -1.96
CA ASP A 240 4.60 -17.21 -2.07
C ASP A 240 5.29 -17.19 -0.70
N LEU A 241 4.99 -16.21 0.14
CA LEU A 241 5.49 -16.16 1.52
C LEU A 241 4.95 -17.34 2.34
N GLU A 242 3.64 -17.60 2.25
CA GLU A 242 3.01 -18.73 2.95
C GLU A 242 3.67 -20.06 2.52
N ALA A 243 3.88 -20.27 1.20
CA ALA A 243 4.53 -21.46 0.67
C ALA A 243 5.99 -21.58 1.12
N LEU A 244 6.75 -20.49 1.14
CA LEU A 244 8.14 -20.48 1.64
C LEU A 244 8.20 -20.87 3.12
N LEU A 245 7.32 -20.32 3.96
CA LEU A 245 7.24 -20.63 5.37
C LEU A 245 6.91 -22.11 5.60
N LEU A 246 5.90 -22.63 4.92
CA LEU A 246 5.46 -24.03 5.05
C LEU A 246 6.52 -25.01 4.55
N GLN A 247 7.17 -24.76 3.41
CA GLN A 247 8.20 -25.62 2.83
C GLN A 247 9.55 -25.51 3.57
N GLY A 248 9.86 -24.34 4.11
CA GLY A 248 11.09 -24.09 4.86
C GLY A 248 11.06 -24.60 6.30
N GLN A 249 9.88 -24.68 6.92
CA GLN A 249 9.70 -25.04 8.32
C GLN A 249 10.25 -26.45 8.66
N PRO A 250 9.97 -27.54 7.91
CA PRO A 250 10.50 -28.87 8.20
C PRO A 250 12.02 -28.97 8.11
N ARG A 251 12.65 -28.03 7.40
CA ARG A 251 14.10 -27.93 7.20
C ARG A 251 14.75 -26.87 8.10
N GLU A 252 13.96 -26.24 8.96
CA GLU A 252 14.38 -25.18 9.90
C GLU A 252 15.04 -23.97 9.22
N LEU A 253 14.68 -23.66 7.97
CA LEU A 253 15.30 -22.58 7.20
C LEU A 253 15.33 -21.26 8.00
N MET A 254 14.20 -20.86 8.58
CA MET A 254 14.07 -19.60 9.30
C MET A 254 14.76 -19.57 10.67
N LYS A 255 15.23 -20.74 11.17
CA LYS A 255 15.99 -20.82 12.43
C LYS A 255 17.50 -20.79 12.22
N LYS A 256 17.97 -21.21 11.04
CA LYS A 256 19.41 -21.32 10.73
C LYS A 256 20.08 -19.98 10.43
N SER A 257 19.28 -18.97 10.06
CA SER A 257 19.73 -17.60 9.80
C SER A 257 18.83 -16.61 10.54
N LEU A 258 19.35 -15.45 10.90
CA LEU A 258 18.46 -14.35 11.30
C LEU A 258 17.64 -13.93 10.08
N THR A 259 16.35 -14.24 10.10
CA THR A 259 15.50 -14.02 8.94
C THR A 259 14.81 -12.67 8.98
N VAL A 260 14.79 -11.97 7.85
CA VAL A 260 14.09 -10.70 7.61
C VAL A 260 12.97 -10.94 6.62
N LEU A 261 11.74 -10.69 7.03
CA LEU A 261 10.53 -10.75 6.21
C LEU A 261 9.92 -9.35 6.11
N THR A 262 10.19 -8.62 5.04
CA THR A 262 9.76 -7.21 4.90
C THR A 262 8.24 -7.05 4.80
N THR A 263 7.55 -8.11 4.42
CA THR A 263 6.09 -8.22 4.26
C THR A 263 5.47 -9.22 5.21
N GLY A 264 6.24 -9.69 6.20
CA GLY A 264 5.89 -10.83 7.05
C GLY A 264 4.62 -10.66 7.88
N GLU A 265 4.18 -9.43 8.09
CA GLU A 265 2.98 -9.12 8.87
C GLU A 265 1.72 -9.80 8.29
N THR A 266 1.60 -9.96 6.97
CA THR A 266 0.43 -10.65 6.37
C THR A 266 0.33 -12.12 6.75
N ALA A 267 1.47 -12.80 6.94
CA ALA A 267 1.51 -14.22 7.28
C ALA A 267 1.41 -14.50 8.78
N MET A 268 1.77 -13.53 9.65
CA MET A 268 1.89 -13.78 11.09
C MET A 268 0.56 -14.15 11.77
N TYR A 269 -0.56 -13.71 11.23
CA TYR A 269 -1.89 -14.00 11.79
C TYR A 269 -2.37 -15.41 11.45
N LYS A 270 -1.96 -15.94 10.29
CA LYS A 270 -2.40 -17.25 9.77
C LYS A 270 -1.42 -18.37 10.09
N LEU A 271 -0.12 -18.06 10.05
CA LEU A 271 0.97 -19.02 10.18
C LEU A 271 1.93 -18.69 11.35
N PRO A 272 1.41 -18.41 12.56
CA PRO A 272 2.27 -18.00 13.68
C PRO A 272 3.28 -19.09 14.11
N GLN A 273 2.98 -20.37 13.89
CA GLN A 273 3.85 -21.49 14.24
C GLN A 273 5.02 -21.69 13.26
N GLN A 274 4.91 -21.14 12.04
CA GLN A 274 5.91 -21.24 10.99
C GLN A 274 6.94 -20.10 11.04
N ILE A 275 6.68 -19.08 11.85
CA ILE A 275 7.57 -17.92 12.02
C ILE A 275 8.24 -18.03 13.39
N PRO A 276 9.55 -18.39 13.46
CA PRO A 276 10.27 -18.56 14.73
C PRO A 276 10.39 -17.26 15.52
N ASP A 277 10.57 -17.38 16.84
CA ASP A 277 10.97 -16.25 17.69
C ASP A 277 12.26 -15.61 17.17
N GLY A 278 12.33 -14.29 17.21
CA GLY A 278 13.49 -13.52 16.75
C GLY A 278 13.51 -13.20 15.25
N THR A 279 12.54 -13.69 14.46
CA THR A 279 12.41 -13.27 13.05
C THR A 279 12.14 -11.76 12.98
N ILE A 280 12.91 -11.05 12.17
CA ILE A 280 12.69 -9.61 11.90
C ILE A 280 11.53 -9.50 10.93
N LEU A 281 10.49 -8.74 11.32
CA LEU A 281 9.25 -8.69 10.59
C LEU A 281 8.88 -7.25 10.28
N GLY A 282 8.54 -6.97 9.01
CA GLY A 282 8.03 -5.70 8.52
C GLY A 282 6.55 -5.78 8.13
N ALA A 283 5.93 -4.62 8.05
CA ALA A 283 4.56 -4.40 7.64
C ALA A 283 4.45 -3.27 6.59
N ARG A 284 5.53 -3.04 5.82
CA ARG A 284 5.60 -2.02 4.78
C ARG A 284 5.10 -0.64 5.23
N GLY A 285 5.52 -0.24 6.44
CA GLY A 285 5.09 0.98 7.11
C GLY A 285 4.65 0.71 8.54
N PRO A 286 4.08 1.69 9.24
CA PRO A 286 3.55 1.55 10.58
C PRO A 286 2.12 1.02 10.54
N PHE A 287 1.91 -0.15 9.91
CA PHE A 287 0.59 -0.75 9.72
C PHE A 287 0.41 -2.01 10.57
N GLY A 288 -0.84 -2.51 10.64
CA GLY A 288 -1.16 -3.73 11.35
C GLY A 288 -0.67 -3.70 12.80
N ILE A 289 0.22 -4.65 13.14
CA ILE A 289 0.79 -4.77 14.49
C ILE A 289 1.63 -3.55 14.92
N TYR A 290 2.07 -2.72 13.98
CA TYR A 290 2.84 -1.50 14.25
C TYR A 290 2.00 -0.22 14.18
N ALA A 291 0.70 -0.33 13.92
CA ALA A 291 -0.16 0.84 13.76
C ALA A 291 -0.19 1.71 15.03
N PRO A 292 -0.09 3.04 14.88
CA PRO A 292 -0.06 3.94 16.02
C PRO A 292 -1.44 4.00 16.72
N ASN A 293 -1.42 4.35 18.00
CA ASN A 293 -2.66 4.59 18.74
C ASN A 293 -3.21 5.99 18.42
N ASN A 294 -3.97 6.08 17.32
CA ASN A 294 -4.68 7.29 16.93
C ASN A 294 -6.17 7.02 16.68
N ALA A 295 -6.98 8.06 16.55
CA ALA A 295 -8.42 7.93 16.37
C ALA A 295 -8.80 7.19 15.08
N TYR A 296 -8.02 7.34 14.00
CA TYR A 296 -8.26 6.70 12.72
C TYR A 296 -7.95 5.21 12.76
N ASN A 297 -6.86 4.81 13.44
CA ASN A 297 -6.54 3.41 13.65
C ASN A 297 -7.58 2.74 14.54
N LYS A 298 -8.00 3.41 15.62
CA LYS A 298 -9.06 2.89 16.50
C LYS A 298 -10.33 2.62 15.71
N TRP A 299 -10.84 3.61 14.98
CA TRP A 299 -12.02 3.45 14.11
C TRP A 299 -11.84 2.27 13.16
N TYR A 300 -10.72 2.24 12.44
CA TYR A 300 -10.49 1.27 11.37
C TYR A 300 -10.33 -0.16 11.91
N ALA A 301 -9.42 -0.36 12.87
CA ALA A 301 -9.12 -1.69 13.37
C ALA A 301 -10.30 -2.31 14.16
N GLU A 302 -10.99 -1.51 14.97
CA GLU A 302 -12.19 -1.98 15.69
C GLU A 302 -13.32 -2.32 14.71
N GLY A 303 -13.58 -1.47 13.72
CA GLY A 303 -14.60 -1.69 12.70
C GLY A 303 -14.30 -2.92 11.84
N TYR A 304 -13.03 -3.10 11.45
CA TYR A 304 -12.60 -4.25 10.65
C TYR A 304 -12.78 -5.57 11.43
N ARG A 305 -12.27 -5.65 12.67
CA ARG A 305 -12.46 -6.82 13.54
C ARG A 305 -13.92 -7.12 13.82
N ALA A 306 -14.72 -6.09 14.06
CA ALA A 306 -16.15 -6.26 14.32
C ALA A 306 -16.89 -6.87 13.14
N LYS A 307 -16.54 -6.45 11.90
CA LYS A 307 -17.22 -6.88 10.68
C LYS A 307 -16.70 -8.20 10.14
N TYR A 308 -15.38 -8.39 10.10
CA TYR A 308 -14.76 -9.53 9.40
C TYR A 308 -14.22 -10.62 10.34
N LYS A 309 -14.14 -10.37 11.64
CA LYS A 309 -13.61 -11.30 12.65
C LYS A 309 -12.16 -11.69 12.46
N GLU A 310 -11.40 -10.83 11.76
CA GLU A 310 -9.99 -10.97 11.44
C GLU A 310 -9.22 -9.70 11.82
N GLU A 311 -7.90 -9.81 11.97
CA GLU A 311 -7.03 -8.64 12.11
C GLU A 311 -6.82 -7.97 10.75
N PRO A 312 -6.90 -6.63 10.67
CA PRO A 312 -6.55 -5.92 9.45
C PRO A 312 -5.03 -5.97 9.26
N ASN A 313 -4.58 -6.38 8.09
CA ASN A 313 -3.16 -6.42 7.72
C ASN A 313 -2.73 -5.16 6.96
N TYR A 314 -1.42 -5.01 6.70
CA TYR A 314 -0.87 -3.80 6.07
C TYR A 314 -1.52 -3.45 4.72
N ALA A 315 -1.86 -4.44 3.88
CA ALA A 315 -2.51 -4.21 2.60
C ALA A 315 -3.86 -3.49 2.77
N SER A 316 -4.63 -3.90 3.78
CA SER A 316 -5.90 -3.30 4.11
C SER A 316 -5.74 -1.86 4.66
N TYR A 317 -4.69 -1.61 5.45
CA TYR A 317 -4.35 -0.25 5.93
C TYR A 317 -3.97 0.68 4.79
N GLN A 318 -3.15 0.20 3.86
CA GLN A 318 -2.71 1.00 2.70
C GLN A 318 -3.89 1.37 1.78
N MET A 319 -4.86 0.48 1.62
CA MET A 319 -6.09 0.78 0.87
C MET A 319 -6.90 1.88 1.55
N VAL A 320 -7.11 1.82 2.86
CA VAL A 320 -7.80 2.89 3.60
C VAL A 320 -7.02 4.21 3.51
N GLN A 321 -5.70 4.17 3.63
CA GLN A 321 -4.84 5.34 3.50
C GLN A 321 -5.01 6.01 2.13
N ALA A 322 -5.05 5.23 1.04
CA ALA A 322 -5.28 5.75 -0.30
C ALA A 322 -6.67 6.42 -0.44
N ILE A 323 -7.71 5.81 0.13
CA ILE A 323 -9.06 6.38 0.15
C ILE A 323 -9.07 7.71 0.92
N LEU A 324 -8.46 7.77 2.11
CA LEU A 324 -8.48 8.98 2.95
C LEU A 324 -7.65 10.11 2.35
N GLY A 325 -6.47 9.83 1.78
CA GLY A 325 -5.67 10.82 1.06
C GLY A 325 -6.40 11.39 -0.16
N THR A 326 -7.07 10.51 -0.91
CA THR A 326 -7.88 10.93 -2.07
C THR A 326 -9.07 11.78 -1.64
N LYS A 327 -9.77 11.41 -0.55
CA LYS A 327 -10.87 12.22 0.01
C LYS A 327 -10.38 13.60 0.43
N ALA A 328 -9.28 13.69 1.17
CA ALA A 328 -8.73 14.97 1.60
C ALA A 328 -8.42 15.90 0.43
N ALA A 329 -7.79 15.34 -0.63
CA ALA A 329 -7.49 16.08 -1.85
C ALA A 329 -8.76 16.50 -2.62
N TRP A 330 -9.73 15.59 -2.73
CA TRP A 330 -11.03 15.87 -3.35
C TRP A 330 -11.76 17.02 -2.67
N GLU A 331 -11.88 16.99 -1.35
CA GLU A 331 -12.58 18.02 -0.57
C GLU A 331 -11.87 19.37 -0.63
N LYS A 332 -10.52 19.36 -0.61
CA LYS A 332 -9.71 20.55 -0.82
C LYS A 332 -9.95 21.16 -2.22
N ALA A 333 -9.94 20.33 -3.25
CA ALA A 333 -10.22 20.76 -4.63
C ALA A 333 -11.67 21.24 -4.80
N MET A 334 -12.64 20.54 -4.24
CA MET A 334 -14.05 20.90 -4.27
C MET A 334 -14.30 22.27 -3.60
N LYS A 335 -13.68 22.51 -2.45
CA LYS A 335 -13.75 23.80 -1.76
C LYS A 335 -13.18 24.93 -2.64
N ALA A 336 -12.03 24.70 -3.26
CA ALA A 336 -11.42 25.66 -4.19
C ALA A 336 -12.26 25.89 -5.45
N ASN A 337 -13.07 24.91 -5.86
CA ASN A 337 -13.98 24.95 -7.01
C ASN A 337 -15.39 25.46 -6.65
N GLY A 338 -15.54 26.21 -5.56
CA GLY A 338 -16.81 26.78 -5.15
C GLY A 338 -17.88 25.74 -4.75
N GLY A 339 -17.48 24.59 -4.23
CA GLY A 339 -18.37 23.51 -3.81
C GLY A 339 -18.85 22.60 -4.94
N LYS A 340 -18.39 22.80 -6.17
CA LYS A 340 -18.73 21.97 -7.33
C LYS A 340 -17.80 20.76 -7.41
N LYS A 341 -18.27 19.67 -8.02
CA LYS A 341 -17.47 18.46 -8.30
C LYS A 341 -16.18 18.86 -9.03
N PRO A 342 -14.99 18.53 -8.49
CA PRO A 342 -13.72 18.92 -9.10
C PRO A 342 -13.36 18.03 -10.30
N SER A 343 -12.51 18.54 -11.19
CA SER A 343 -11.89 17.74 -12.26
C SER A 343 -10.72 16.89 -11.72
N ASN A 344 -10.24 15.92 -12.53
CA ASN A 344 -9.05 15.12 -12.19
C ASN A 344 -7.82 16.00 -11.96
N GLU A 345 -7.63 17.05 -12.77
CA GLU A 345 -6.52 18.01 -12.65
C GLU A 345 -6.57 18.78 -11.33
N GLN A 346 -7.75 19.19 -10.91
CA GLN A 346 -7.94 19.92 -9.65
C GLN A 346 -7.64 19.01 -8.44
N VAL A 347 -8.09 17.76 -8.47
CA VAL A 347 -7.79 16.80 -7.39
C VAL A 347 -6.32 16.43 -7.39
N ALA A 348 -5.71 16.19 -8.55
CA ALA A 348 -4.28 15.93 -8.69
C ALA A 348 -3.44 17.08 -8.11
N ALA A 349 -3.76 18.32 -8.46
CA ALA A 349 -3.10 19.52 -7.93
C ALA A 349 -3.26 19.65 -6.40
N ALA A 350 -4.40 19.22 -5.84
CA ALA A 350 -4.66 19.26 -4.41
C ALA A 350 -3.94 18.16 -3.64
N LEU A 351 -3.71 16.97 -4.26
CA LEU A 351 -3.01 15.84 -3.67
C LEU A 351 -1.48 16.01 -3.74
N LYS A 352 -0.98 16.61 -4.82
CA LYS A 352 0.44 16.87 -5.03
C LYS A 352 1.05 17.66 -3.89
N GLY A 353 2.08 17.11 -3.25
CA GLY A 353 2.77 17.77 -2.14
C GLY A 353 1.93 17.93 -0.88
N SER A 354 0.78 17.25 -0.76
CA SER A 354 -0.11 17.34 0.39
C SER A 354 0.38 16.49 1.56
N GLU A 355 -0.20 16.77 2.72
CA GLU A 355 -0.04 15.98 3.94
C GLU A 355 -1.42 15.61 4.46
N PHE A 356 -1.56 14.41 5.06
CA PHE A 356 -2.82 13.96 5.64
C PHE A 356 -2.59 12.87 6.70
N GLU A 357 -3.59 12.66 7.54
CA GLU A 357 -3.57 11.64 8.58
C GLU A 357 -4.28 10.35 8.11
N SER A 358 -3.78 9.20 8.58
CA SER A 358 -4.32 7.88 8.27
C SER A 358 -4.31 6.94 9.49
N PRO A 359 -4.90 5.75 9.41
CA PRO A 359 -4.71 4.73 10.44
C PRO A 359 -3.24 4.38 10.70
N GLY A 360 -2.37 4.48 9.71
CA GLY A 360 -0.92 4.33 9.85
C GLY A 360 -0.18 5.56 10.37
N GLY A 361 -0.87 6.68 10.62
CA GLY A 361 -0.29 7.95 11.07
C GLY A 361 -0.16 8.98 9.96
N HIS A 362 0.81 9.87 10.12
CA HIS A 362 1.04 10.99 9.22
C HIS A 362 1.66 10.57 7.89
N VAL A 363 1.12 11.07 6.80
CA VAL A 363 1.55 10.81 5.42
C VAL A 363 1.91 12.12 4.75
N LYS A 364 3.07 12.15 4.10
CA LYS A 364 3.54 13.31 3.34
C LYS A 364 3.83 12.93 1.90
N MET A 365 3.17 13.58 0.96
CA MET A 365 3.44 13.43 -0.48
C MET A 365 4.69 14.23 -0.84
N ALA A 366 5.89 13.60 -0.75
CA ALA A 366 7.16 14.34 -0.74
C ALA A 366 8.09 14.04 -1.90
N LEU A 367 8.09 12.81 -2.44
CA LEU A 367 8.99 12.40 -3.51
C LEU A 367 8.28 12.40 -4.87
N GLY A 368 9.06 12.25 -5.97
CA GLY A 368 8.51 12.29 -7.33
C GLY A 368 7.74 13.58 -7.59
N LYS A 369 8.30 14.71 -7.22
CA LYS A 369 7.66 16.03 -7.31
C LYS A 369 6.34 16.13 -6.53
N GLY A 370 6.22 15.39 -5.42
CA GLY A 370 5.02 15.37 -4.59
C GLY A 370 3.97 14.33 -4.98
N HIS A 371 4.33 13.34 -5.79
CA HIS A 371 3.43 12.26 -6.23
C HIS A 371 3.61 10.96 -5.47
N GLN A 372 4.73 10.80 -4.74
CA GLN A 372 5.05 9.66 -3.90
C GLN A 372 5.05 10.02 -2.43
N ALA A 373 4.29 9.28 -1.64
CA ALA A 373 4.28 9.46 -0.19
C ALA A 373 5.55 8.95 0.49
N ILE A 374 5.92 9.61 1.57
CA ILE A 374 6.82 9.10 2.61
C ILE A 374 6.08 9.06 3.94
N MET A 375 6.50 8.14 4.81
CA MET A 375 5.98 8.02 6.16
C MET A 375 6.96 7.29 7.06
N GLU A 376 6.70 7.28 8.36
CA GLU A 376 7.42 6.45 9.32
C GLU A 376 7.32 4.96 8.94
N THR A 377 8.32 4.16 9.24
CA THR A 377 8.24 2.69 9.19
C THR A 377 8.71 2.05 10.49
N ALA A 378 8.35 0.78 10.71
CA ALA A 378 8.70 0.05 11.91
C ALA A 378 9.16 -1.39 11.59
N TYR A 379 10.11 -1.85 12.39
CA TYR A 379 10.56 -3.23 12.43
C TYR A 379 10.64 -3.71 13.87
N GLY A 380 10.48 -5.00 14.08
CA GLY A 380 10.62 -5.66 15.37
C GLY A 380 10.99 -7.13 15.19
N GLN A 381 11.20 -7.81 16.29
CA GLN A 381 11.43 -9.25 16.32
C GLN A 381 10.17 -9.95 16.83
N THR A 382 9.86 -11.08 16.22
CA THR A 382 8.72 -11.92 16.62
C THR A 382 8.95 -12.57 17.97
N LYS A 383 7.88 -12.73 18.74
CA LYS A 383 7.80 -13.55 19.95
C LYS A 383 6.45 -14.27 19.98
N LEU A 384 6.48 -15.59 20.00
CA LEU A 384 5.25 -16.39 20.10
C LEU A 384 4.77 -16.42 21.56
N VAL A 385 3.58 -15.91 21.83
CA VAL A 385 2.95 -15.87 23.14
C VAL A 385 1.52 -16.40 23.02
N ASN A 386 1.22 -17.48 23.73
CA ASN A 386 -0.12 -18.10 23.73
C ASN A 386 -0.68 -18.36 22.30
N GLY A 387 0.19 -18.85 21.40
CA GLY A 387 -0.19 -19.19 20.03
C GLY A 387 -0.32 -18.01 19.08
N LYS A 388 -0.02 -16.77 19.52
CA LYS A 388 -0.05 -15.55 18.71
C LYS A 388 1.34 -14.91 18.67
N ILE A 389 1.71 -14.36 17.52
CA ILE A 389 2.93 -13.55 17.42
C ILE A 389 2.68 -12.19 18.03
N THR A 390 3.59 -11.78 18.90
CA THR A 390 3.76 -10.40 19.38
C THR A 390 5.10 -9.87 18.90
N MET A 391 5.27 -8.54 18.90
CA MET A 391 6.52 -7.93 18.50
C MET A 391 7.28 -7.41 19.70
N VAL A 392 8.56 -7.73 19.75
CA VAL A 392 9.52 -7.23 20.75
C VAL A 392 10.62 -6.43 20.05
N ASN A 393 11.38 -5.63 20.81
CA ASN A 393 12.47 -4.80 20.28
C ASN A 393 12.06 -3.91 19.11
N VAL A 394 10.82 -3.40 19.13
CA VAL A 394 10.29 -2.57 18.06
C VAL A 394 11.08 -1.26 17.95
N LYS A 395 11.55 -0.97 16.72
CA LYS A 395 12.17 0.31 16.37
C LYS A 395 11.35 1.00 15.29
N ARG A 396 11.21 2.31 15.44
CA ARG A 396 10.55 3.18 14.47
C ARG A 396 11.59 4.06 13.80
N TYR A 397 11.45 4.21 12.51
CA TYR A 397 12.35 5.00 11.68
C TYR A 397 11.56 6.15 11.06
N PRO A 398 11.94 7.41 11.35
CA PRO A 398 11.35 8.57 10.70
C PRO A 398 11.48 8.49 9.18
N ALA A 399 10.50 9.03 8.47
CA ALA A 399 10.43 9.00 7.01
C ALA A 399 11.74 9.46 6.34
N GLU A 400 12.32 10.57 6.83
CA GLU A 400 13.52 11.19 6.26
C GLU A 400 14.80 10.37 6.46
N LYS A 401 14.76 9.36 7.35
CA LYS A 401 15.90 8.48 7.62
C LYS A 401 15.96 7.30 6.64
N VAL A 402 14.83 6.95 6.04
CA VAL A 402 14.67 5.73 5.25
C VAL A 402 14.22 6.01 3.80
N ASN A 403 14.15 7.27 3.44
CA ASN A 403 13.83 7.72 2.09
C ASN A 403 14.93 8.65 1.55
N PRO A 404 15.19 8.63 0.22
CA PRO A 404 16.09 9.61 -0.40
C PRO A 404 15.50 11.02 -0.30
N PRO A 405 16.33 12.06 -0.42
CA PRO A 405 15.83 13.40 -0.70
C PRO A 405 15.12 13.47 -2.05
N GLU A 406 14.18 14.41 -2.18
CA GLU A 406 13.51 14.67 -3.45
C GLU A 406 14.50 14.89 -4.58
N GLY A 407 14.24 14.27 -5.74
CA GLY A 407 15.06 14.36 -6.93
C GLY A 407 16.31 13.47 -6.95
N ILE A 408 16.57 12.71 -5.89
CA ILE A 408 17.66 11.72 -5.84
C ILE A 408 17.06 10.33 -5.95
N LYS A 409 17.57 9.52 -6.89
CA LYS A 409 17.13 8.11 -7.01
C LYS A 409 17.59 7.29 -5.81
N SER A 410 16.77 6.36 -5.39
CA SER A 410 17.01 5.46 -4.26
C SER A 410 18.37 4.75 -4.32
N ALA A 411 18.71 4.18 -5.47
CA ALA A 411 19.98 3.48 -5.67
C ALA A 411 21.20 4.40 -5.50
N ASP A 412 21.14 5.63 -6.00
CA ASP A 412 22.22 6.62 -5.88
C ASP A 412 22.36 7.10 -4.44
N TRP A 413 21.23 7.35 -3.75
CA TRP A 413 21.23 7.75 -2.35
C TRP A 413 21.87 6.68 -1.45
N ILE A 414 21.50 5.41 -1.62
CA ILE A 414 22.10 4.30 -0.87
C ILE A 414 23.58 4.22 -1.17
N LYS A 415 23.99 4.22 -2.45
CA LYS A 415 25.37 4.15 -2.90
C LYS A 415 26.24 5.28 -2.33
N ASN A 416 25.67 6.47 -2.15
CA ASN A 416 26.33 7.62 -1.56
C ASN A 416 26.33 7.61 -0.01
N GLY A 417 26.00 6.51 0.64
CA GLY A 417 26.02 6.35 2.08
C GLY A 417 24.89 7.10 2.81
N PHE A 418 23.71 7.15 2.20
CA PHE A 418 22.51 7.82 2.71
C PHE A 418 22.68 9.33 2.96
N LYS A 419 23.57 9.96 2.22
CA LYS A 419 23.81 11.42 2.33
C LYS A 419 22.67 12.19 1.64
N LYS A 420 22.27 13.28 2.30
CA LYS A 420 21.26 14.22 1.78
C LYS A 420 21.87 15.15 0.75
#